data_e33ca5aed465178c7c8675aca0adf648
#
_entry.id   e33ca5aed465178c7c8675aca0adf648
#
_cell.length_a   1.000
_cell.length_b   1.000
_cell.length_c   1.000
_cell.angle_alpha   90.00
_cell.angle_beta   90.00
_cell.angle_gamma   90.00
#
_symmetry.space_group_name_H-M   'P 1'
#
loop_
_entity.id
_entity.type
_entity.pdbx_description
1 polymer ?
#
loop_
_entity_poly.entity_id
_entity_poly.type
_entity_poly.pdbx_seq_one_letter_code
_entity_poly.pdbx_strand_id
1 'polypeptide(L)'
;SEPMHRLQHQVTLDVARELQANILIHPLLGEDQPGDMNRFARVRGYREIVRKYPHQLGILSLLPLSRRSAGPKEALWHAIINQNYGCSHLIVGPQHASPKDVEEAGFYEPFAAQQLVSAYQDKLGITMVPTDEYVYAPSRKMFLPKQKIGQSGEAVLSLTRRQMRQRLLKGESLPEWFTYPDIERELAAVYPSREKIGFTLFFTGLSGSGKSTLARMIHSRLIEEGGRPVTLLDGDVVRLNLSSELGFSKEHRNLNIRRISFVANEITKNGGIAICAPIAPYTQMRR
;
A
#
# COMPACT_ATOMS: atom_id res chain seq x y z
N SER A 1 0.35 7.00 -2.37
CA SER A 1 -0.68 6.67 -3.37
C SER A 1 -0.40 5.29 -3.95
N GLU A 2 -1.40 4.69 -4.55
CA GLU A 2 -1.32 3.38 -5.21
C GLU A 2 -0.91 3.53 -6.66
N PRO A 3 -0.45 2.45 -7.33
CA PRO A 3 -0.21 2.47 -8.76
C PRO A 3 -1.51 2.70 -9.53
N MET A 4 -1.39 3.02 -10.80
CA MET A 4 -2.54 3.14 -11.69
C MET A 4 -3.18 1.77 -11.94
N HIS A 5 -4.50 1.77 -12.02
CA HIS A 5 -5.32 0.63 -12.41
C HIS A 5 -5.81 0.78 -13.85
N ARG A 6 -6.61 -0.17 -14.33
CA ARG A 6 -7.12 -0.17 -15.72
C ARG A 6 -7.90 1.09 -16.08
N LEU A 7 -8.70 1.62 -15.14
CA LEU A 7 -9.44 2.88 -15.36
C LEU A 7 -8.49 4.02 -15.72
N GLN A 8 -7.49 4.30 -14.86
CA GLN A 8 -6.58 5.42 -15.09
C GLN A 8 -5.76 5.21 -16.38
N HIS A 9 -5.36 3.96 -16.67
CA HIS A 9 -4.67 3.62 -17.90
C HIS A 9 -5.55 3.91 -19.13
N GLN A 10 -6.81 3.49 -19.12
CA GLN A 10 -7.74 3.77 -20.23
C GLN A 10 -7.96 5.27 -20.40
N VAL A 11 -8.30 5.98 -19.32
CA VAL A 11 -8.57 7.44 -19.37
C VAL A 11 -7.36 8.21 -19.91
N THR A 12 -6.16 7.91 -19.42
CA THR A 12 -4.95 8.60 -19.90
C THR A 12 -4.64 8.26 -21.36
N LEU A 13 -4.89 7.03 -21.79
CA LEU A 13 -4.70 6.59 -23.17
C LEU A 13 -5.70 7.27 -24.12
N ASP A 14 -6.95 7.43 -23.71
CA ASP A 14 -7.99 8.07 -24.51
C ASP A 14 -7.68 9.58 -24.66
N VAL A 15 -7.29 10.26 -23.57
CA VAL A 15 -6.84 11.66 -23.60
C VAL A 15 -5.61 11.83 -24.49
N ALA A 16 -4.64 10.93 -24.42
CA ALA A 16 -3.44 11.02 -25.26
C ALA A 16 -3.75 10.86 -26.74
N ARG A 17 -4.71 10.00 -27.11
CA ARG A 17 -5.17 9.83 -28.48
C ARG A 17 -5.90 11.07 -28.99
N GLU A 18 -6.78 11.64 -28.17
CA GLU A 18 -7.53 12.84 -28.50
C GLU A 18 -6.60 14.04 -28.74
N LEU A 19 -5.61 14.21 -27.88
CA LEU A 19 -4.65 15.32 -27.95
C LEU A 19 -3.44 15.04 -28.85
N GLN A 20 -3.32 13.84 -29.40
CA GLN A 20 -2.14 13.38 -30.14
C GLN A 20 -0.82 13.63 -29.37
N ALA A 21 -0.84 13.36 -28.06
CA ALA A 21 0.24 13.67 -27.12
C ALA A 21 0.82 12.43 -26.46
N ASN A 22 2.08 12.52 -26.03
CA ASN A 22 2.69 11.53 -25.15
C ASN A 22 2.23 11.72 -23.71
N ILE A 23 2.35 10.65 -22.90
CA ILE A 23 1.91 10.62 -21.51
C ILE A 23 3.14 10.64 -20.61
N LEU A 24 3.25 11.65 -19.76
CA LEU A 24 4.17 11.66 -18.64
C LEU A 24 3.47 11.11 -17.39
N ILE A 25 3.90 9.94 -16.92
CA ILE A 25 3.49 9.40 -15.64
C ILE A 25 4.50 9.89 -14.60
N HIS A 26 4.02 10.72 -13.67
CA HIS A 26 4.86 11.49 -12.75
C HIS A 26 4.50 11.23 -11.29
N PRO A 27 4.77 10.03 -10.74
CA PRO A 27 4.43 9.70 -9.37
C PRO A 27 5.33 10.42 -8.35
N LEU A 28 4.71 10.88 -7.26
CA LEU A 28 5.39 11.46 -6.11
C LEU A 28 6.18 10.37 -5.36
N LEU A 29 7.46 10.62 -5.07
CA LEU A 29 8.38 9.70 -4.38
C LEU A 29 8.93 10.23 -3.05
N GLY A 30 8.28 11.19 -2.44
CA GLY A 30 8.64 11.65 -1.10
C GLY A 30 8.41 10.58 -0.02
N GLU A 31 8.53 10.99 1.23
CA GLU A 31 8.35 10.10 2.36
C GLU A 31 6.99 9.41 2.35
N ASP A 32 6.99 8.11 2.64
CA ASP A 32 5.77 7.33 2.76
C ASP A 32 5.07 7.70 4.07
N GLN A 33 3.77 7.99 4.00
CA GLN A 33 2.95 8.23 5.19
C GLN A 33 2.39 6.91 5.72
N PRO A 34 2.04 6.82 7.01
CA PRO A 34 1.39 5.65 7.56
C PRO A 34 0.18 5.23 6.70
N GLY A 35 0.10 3.96 6.35
CA GLY A 35 -0.95 3.43 5.47
C GLY A 35 -0.70 3.61 3.96
N ASP A 36 0.33 4.32 3.54
CA ASP A 36 0.71 4.38 2.13
C ASP A 36 1.39 3.08 1.68
N MET A 37 1.27 2.78 0.39
CA MET A 37 2.08 1.77 -0.26
C MET A 37 3.53 2.21 -0.28
N ASN A 38 4.45 1.33 0.07
CA ASN A 38 5.88 1.57 0.01
C ASN A 38 6.28 2.15 -1.36
N ARG A 39 7.11 3.21 -1.35
CA ARG A 39 7.53 3.94 -2.57
C ARG A 39 8.16 3.03 -3.64
N PHE A 40 8.95 2.03 -3.23
CA PHE A 40 9.60 1.13 -4.18
C PHE A 40 8.59 0.20 -4.87
N ALA A 41 7.63 -0.36 -4.14
CA ALA A 41 6.56 -1.17 -4.72
C ALA A 41 5.66 -0.32 -5.63
N ARG A 42 5.41 0.93 -5.26
CA ARG A 42 4.67 1.89 -6.09
C ARG A 42 5.38 2.15 -7.42
N VAL A 43 6.70 2.35 -7.40
CA VAL A 43 7.50 2.52 -8.63
C VAL A 43 7.45 1.28 -9.50
N ARG A 44 7.56 0.06 -8.92
CA ARG A 44 7.42 -1.18 -9.68
C ARG A 44 6.07 -1.27 -10.36
N GLY A 45 4.97 -0.96 -9.64
CA GLY A 45 3.63 -0.91 -10.22
C GLY A 45 3.51 0.09 -11.39
N TYR A 46 4.11 1.28 -11.28
CA TYR A 46 4.13 2.26 -12.37
C TYR A 46 4.98 1.78 -13.57
N ARG A 47 6.09 1.09 -13.34
CA ARG A 47 6.86 0.49 -14.43
C ARG A 47 6.07 -0.54 -15.21
N GLU A 48 5.27 -1.37 -14.53
CA GLU A 48 4.40 -2.34 -15.20
C GLU A 48 3.28 -1.67 -16.00
N ILE A 49 2.71 -0.56 -15.51
CA ILE A 49 1.70 0.20 -16.26
C ILE A 49 2.29 0.85 -17.51
N VAL A 50 3.49 1.45 -17.43
CA VAL A 50 4.15 2.09 -18.57
C VAL A 50 4.38 1.12 -19.72
N ARG A 51 4.73 -0.13 -19.42
CA ARG A 51 4.89 -1.18 -20.43
C ARG A 51 3.61 -1.53 -21.21
N LYS A 52 2.45 -1.13 -20.70
CA LYS A 52 1.15 -1.41 -21.35
C LYS A 52 0.73 -0.31 -22.33
N TYR A 53 1.42 0.84 -22.33
CA TYR A 53 1.20 1.86 -23.35
C TYR A 53 1.83 1.45 -24.69
N PRO A 54 1.11 1.67 -25.80
CA PRO A 54 1.64 1.33 -27.13
C PRO A 54 2.79 2.26 -27.54
N HIS A 55 3.75 1.74 -28.30
CA HIS A 55 4.75 2.50 -29.04
C HIS A 55 5.50 3.59 -28.25
N GLN A 56 5.88 3.29 -26.99
CA GLN A 56 6.57 4.25 -26.12
C GLN A 56 5.77 5.56 -25.83
N LEU A 57 4.46 5.50 -25.96
CA LEU A 57 3.57 6.63 -25.68
C LEU A 57 3.67 7.09 -24.21
N GLY A 58 3.95 6.18 -23.30
CA GLY A 58 4.06 6.45 -21.86
C GLY A 58 5.52 6.58 -21.41
N ILE A 59 5.83 7.66 -20.73
CA ILE A 59 7.14 7.94 -20.12
C ILE A 59 6.96 7.99 -18.60
N LEU A 60 7.84 7.33 -17.86
CA LEU A 60 7.87 7.40 -16.40
C LEU A 60 8.98 8.34 -15.95
N SER A 61 8.61 9.39 -15.24
CA SER A 61 9.54 10.25 -14.51
C SER A 61 9.16 10.27 -13.03
N LEU A 62 10.14 10.25 -12.15
CA LEU A 62 9.91 10.17 -10.71
C LEU A 62 10.06 11.55 -10.09
N LEU A 63 9.02 12.02 -9.38
CA LEU A 63 9.02 13.33 -8.75
C LEU A 63 9.39 13.21 -7.26
N PRO A 64 10.59 13.70 -6.83
CA PRO A 64 11.06 13.57 -5.45
C PRO A 64 10.35 14.55 -4.50
N LEU A 65 9.03 14.51 -4.48
CA LEU A 65 8.19 15.34 -3.62
C LEU A 65 7.24 14.47 -2.80
N SER A 66 6.98 14.90 -1.57
CA SER A 66 5.99 14.27 -0.69
C SER A 66 4.59 14.79 -1.00
N ARG A 67 3.60 13.91 -0.95
CA ARG A 67 2.20 14.26 -1.05
C ARG A 67 1.79 15.16 0.12
N ARG A 68 1.05 16.22 -0.16
CA ARG A 68 0.51 17.15 0.85
C ARG A 68 -0.95 16.87 1.19
N SER A 69 -1.67 16.19 0.31
CA SER A 69 -3.13 15.96 0.41
C SER A 69 -3.93 17.26 0.56
N ALA A 70 -3.47 18.32 -0.11
CA ALA A 70 -4.01 19.67 -0.03
C ALA A 70 -5.05 19.97 -1.13
N GLY A 71 -5.55 18.92 -1.82
CA GLY A 71 -6.65 19.01 -2.79
C GLY A 71 -6.43 20.06 -3.87
N PRO A 72 -7.34 21.07 -3.97
CA PRO A 72 -7.28 22.09 -5.03
C PRO A 72 -5.95 22.84 -5.10
N LYS A 73 -5.36 23.21 -3.95
CA LYS A 73 -4.08 23.93 -3.93
C LYS A 73 -2.92 23.05 -4.41
N GLU A 74 -2.93 21.77 -4.06
CA GLU A 74 -1.92 20.84 -4.54
C GLU A 74 -2.09 20.52 -6.03
N ALA A 75 -3.33 20.50 -6.55
CA ALA A 75 -3.58 20.37 -7.98
C ALA A 75 -2.99 21.53 -8.79
N LEU A 76 -3.18 22.77 -8.31
CA LEU A 76 -2.57 23.95 -8.90
C LEU A 76 -1.04 23.89 -8.89
N TRP A 77 -0.47 23.46 -7.78
CA TRP A 77 0.98 23.23 -7.64
C TRP A 77 1.48 22.15 -8.59
N HIS A 78 0.73 21.04 -8.74
CA HIS A 78 1.06 20.01 -9.73
C HIS A 78 1.02 20.54 -11.16
N ALA A 79 0.12 21.46 -11.48
CA ALA A 79 0.07 22.11 -12.80
C ALA A 79 1.37 22.87 -13.07
N ILE A 80 1.81 23.70 -12.13
CA ILE A 80 3.07 24.47 -12.25
C ILE A 80 4.28 23.54 -12.38
N ILE A 81 4.34 22.47 -11.56
CA ILE A 81 5.45 21.51 -11.63
C ILE A 81 5.49 20.82 -12.99
N ASN A 82 4.36 20.27 -13.46
CA ASN A 82 4.34 19.56 -14.73
C ASN A 82 4.59 20.49 -15.92
N GLN A 83 4.17 21.75 -15.85
CA GLN A 83 4.56 22.77 -16.80
C GLN A 83 6.09 22.93 -16.87
N ASN A 84 6.76 23.00 -15.72
CA ASN A 84 8.23 23.10 -15.64
C ASN A 84 8.94 21.84 -16.18
N TYR A 85 8.28 20.70 -16.19
CA TYR A 85 8.75 19.47 -16.84
C TYR A 85 8.40 19.40 -18.34
N GLY A 86 7.85 20.47 -18.91
CA GLY A 86 7.55 20.57 -20.33
C GLY A 86 6.22 19.97 -20.75
N CYS A 87 5.33 19.67 -19.82
CA CYS A 87 4.00 19.20 -20.15
C CYS A 87 3.11 20.34 -20.64
N SER A 88 2.40 20.14 -21.74
CA SER A 88 1.41 21.08 -22.28
C SER A 88 0.02 20.90 -21.66
N HIS A 89 -0.27 19.70 -21.12
CA HIS A 89 -1.57 19.36 -20.55
C HIS A 89 -1.42 18.62 -19.22
N LEU A 90 -2.37 18.84 -18.30
CA LEU A 90 -2.48 18.14 -17.02
C LEU A 90 -3.86 17.50 -16.87
N ILE A 91 -3.92 16.20 -16.71
CA ILE A 91 -5.17 15.49 -16.41
C ILE A 91 -5.50 15.65 -14.92
N VAL A 92 -6.68 16.21 -14.63
CA VAL A 92 -7.16 16.45 -13.26
C VAL A 92 -8.45 15.66 -13.02
N GLY A 93 -8.40 14.71 -12.10
CA GLY A 93 -9.56 13.91 -11.71
C GLY A 93 -10.47 14.60 -10.68
N PRO A 94 -11.66 14.03 -10.41
CA PRO A 94 -12.64 14.61 -9.48
C PRO A 94 -12.12 14.82 -8.06
N GLN A 95 -11.27 13.90 -7.58
CA GLN A 95 -10.69 13.89 -6.24
C GLN A 95 -9.15 14.08 -6.28
N HIS A 96 -8.67 14.92 -7.20
CA HIS A 96 -7.24 15.14 -7.39
C HIS A 96 -6.58 15.68 -6.12
N ALA A 97 -5.52 14.99 -5.64
CA ALA A 97 -4.74 15.32 -4.45
C ALA A 97 -5.56 15.43 -3.13
N SER A 98 -6.79 14.92 -3.09
CA SER A 98 -7.58 14.87 -1.84
C SER A 98 -7.00 13.87 -0.84
N PRO A 99 -7.18 14.10 0.48
CA PRO A 99 -6.91 13.09 1.50
C PRO A 99 -7.69 11.81 1.21
N LYS A 100 -7.05 10.64 1.37
CA LYS A 100 -7.62 9.37 0.89
C LYS A 100 -8.30 8.53 1.96
N ASP A 101 -8.09 8.87 3.22
CA ASP A 101 -8.54 8.09 4.38
C ASP A 101 -9.68 8.79 5.17
N VAL A 102 -10.24 9.85 4.62
CA VAL A 102 -11.44 10.49 5.17
C VAL A 102 -12.66 9.75 4.66
N GLU A 103 -13.56 9.39 5.59
CA GLU A 103 -14.81 8.68 5.36
C GLU A 103 -15.61 9.26 4.18
N GLU A 104 -16.52 8.49 3.64
CA GLU A 104 -17.30 8.60 2.38
C GLU A 104 -17.66 10.01 1.85
N ALA A 105 -17.58 11.05 2.68
CA ALA A 105 -17.94 12.44 2.32
C ALA A 105 -16.81 13.29 1.71
N GLY A 106 -15.57 12.77 1.61
CA GLY A 106 -14.42 13.54 1.06
C GLY A 106 -14.10 14.85 1.82
N PHE A 107 -12.82 15.18 2.00
CA PHE A 107 -12.41 16.42 2.67
C PHE A 107 -12.66 17.67 1.79
N TYR A 108 -12.60 17.51 0.50
CA TYR A 108 -12.91 18.53 -0.50
C TYR A 108 -14.08 18.09 -1.37
N GLU A 109 -14.92 19.05 -1.79
CA GLU A 109 -15.99 18.80 -2.73
C GLU A 109 -15.46 18.17 -4.02
N PRO A 110 -16.20 17.22 -4.63
CA PRO A 110 -15.87 16.68 -5.94
C PRO A 110 -15.64 17.81 -6.95
N PHE A 111 -14.63 17.66 -7.79
CA PHE A 111 -14.25 18.64 -8.82
C PHE A 111 -13.67 19.96 -8.31
N ALA A 112 -13.56 20.22 -7.01
CA ALA A 112 -12.98 21.46 -6.47
C ALA A 112 -11.54 21.73 -6.99
N ALA A 113 -10.76 20.67 -7.24
CA ALA A 113 -9.44 20.78 -7.83
C ALA A 113 -9.50 21.28 -9.30
N GLN A 114 -10.44 20.77 -10.08
CA GLN A 114 -10.66 21.21 -11.46
C GLN A 114 -11.12 22.68 -11.49
N GLN A 115 -12.05 23.06 -10.63
CA GLN A 115 -12.55 24.43 -10.52
C GLN A 115 -11.42 25.42 -10.23
N LEU A 116 -10.55 25.09 -9.25
CA LEU A 116 -9.44 25.96 -8.91
C LEU A 116 -8.42 26.08 -10.05
N VAL A 117 -7.99 24.95 -10.64
CA VAL A 117 -7.03 24.98 -11.75
C VAL A 117 -7.61 25.74 -12.94
N SER A 118 -8.90 25.55 -13.27
CA SER A 118 -9.60 26.28 -14.33
C SER A 118 -9.62 27.79 -14.07
N ALA A 119 -9.87 28.22 -12.83
CA ALA A 119 -9.88 29.64 -12.46
C ALA A 119 -8.51 30.33 -12.65
N TYR A 120 -7.43 29.58 -12.69
CA TYR A 120 -6.08 30.09 -12.93
C TYR A 120 -5.55 29.75 -14.33
N GLN A 121 -6.37 29.17 -15.21
CA GLN A 121 -5.96 28.69 -16.53
C GLN A 121 -5.22 29.75 -17.36
N ASP A 122 -5.68 30.99 -17.34
CA ASP A 122 -5.07 32.11 -18.09
C ASP A 122 -3.66 32.51 -17.57
N LYS A 123 -3.33 32.07 -16.34
CA LYS A 123 -2.03 32.35 -15.70
C LYS A 123 -1.07 31.18 -15.77
N LEU A 124 -1.55 30.02 -16.23
CA LEU A 124 -0.80 28.79 -16.38
C LEU A 124 -0.39 28.58 -17.83
N GLY A 125 0.84 28.17 -18.06
CA GLY A 125 1.31 27.73 -19.39
C GLY A 125 1.01 26.25 -19.67
N ILE A 126 0.07 25.65 -18.94
CA ILE A 126 -0.35 24.26 -19.10
C ILE A 126 -1.88 24.20 -19.13
N THR A 127 -2.45 23.42 -20.04
CA THR A 127 -3.89 23.26 -20.17
C THR A 127 -4.42 22.15 -19.28
N MET A 128 -5.45 22.42 -18.47
CA MET A 128 -6.10 21.41 -17.65
C MET A 128 -7.05 20.56 -18.51
N VAL A 129 -6.95 19.24 -18.37
CA VAL A 129 -7.86 18.27 -18.96
C VAL A 129 -8.71 17.65 -17.84
N PRO A 130 -9.98 18.04 -17.70
CA PRO A 130 -10.84 17.50 -16.67
C PRO A 130 -11.24 16.05 -16.99
N THR A 131 -11.40 15.22 -15.98
CA THR A 131 -11.99 13.89 -16.10
C THR A 131 -13.18 13.71 -15.16
N ASP A 132 -14.13 12.88 -15.58
CA ASP A 132 -15.33 12.56 -14.81
C ASP A 132 -15.08 11.46 -13.75
N GLU A 133 -16.11 11.19 -12.94
CA GLU A 133 -16.21 9.92 -12.22
C GLU A 133 -16.58 8.81 -13.19
N TYR A 134 -15.81 7.73 -13.16
CA TYR A 134 -16.05 6.56 -13.99
C TYR A 134 -16.45 5.35 -13.16
N VAL A 135 -17.29 4.49 -13.75
CA VAL A 135 -17.68 3.19 -13.23
C VAL A 135 -17.51 2.13 -14.33
N TYR A 136 -17.32 0.89 -13.94
CA TYR A 136 -17.22 -0.21 -14.89
C TYR A 136 -18.60 -0.76 -15.24
N ALA A 137 -18.93 -0.84 -16.52
CA ALA A 137 -20.15 -1.42 -17.06
C ALA A 137 -19.87 -2.86 -17.57
N PRO A 138 -20.25 -3.92 -16.83
CA PRO A 138 -19.94 -5.30 -17.19
C PRO A 138 -20.51 -5.74 -18.53
N SER A 139 -21.73 -5.26 -18.85
CA SER A 139 -22.42 -5.57 -20.11
C SER A 139 -21.64 -5.10 -21.34
N ARG A 140 -20.93 -3.96 -21.21
CA ARG A 140 -20.12 -3.37 -22.27
C ARG A 140 -18.62 -3.65 -22.16
N LYS A 141 -18.20 -4.25 -21.05
CA LYS A 141 -16.79 -4.53 -20.69
C LYS A 141 -15.89 -3.28 -20.78
N MET A 142 -16.41 -2.11 -20.37
CA MET A 142 -15.68 -0.83 -20.44
C MET A 142 -16.01 0.09 -19.27
N PHE A 143 -15.14 1.06 -19.06
CA PHE A 143 -15.42 2.16 -18.12
C PHE A 143 -16.21 3.26 -18.82
N LEU A 144 -17.22 3.77 -18.13
CA LEU A 144 -18.07 4.85 -18.61
C LEU A 144 -18.20 5.94 -17.54
N PRO A 145 -18.35 7.22 -17.96
CA PRO A 145 -18.70 8.29 -17.04
C PRO A 145 -19.99 7.93 -16.27
N LYS A 146 -19.97 8.08 -14.96
CA LYS A 146 -21.09 7.74 -14.06
C LYS A 146 -22.39 8.45 -14.47
N GLN A 147 -22.29 9.67 -14.97
CA GLN A 147 -23.43 10.46 -15.44
C GLN A 147 -24.15 9.82 -16.63
N LYS A 148 -23.44 9.10 -17.50
CA LYS A 148 -24.01 8.43 -18.68
C LYS A 148 -24.81 7.17 -18.32
N ILE A 149 -24.64 6.63 -17.14
CA ILE A 149 -25.27 5.38 -16.70
C ILE A 149 -26.56 5.62 -15.90
N GLY A 150 -26.67 6.76 -15.21
CA GLY A 150 -27.83 7.10 -14.38
C GLY A 150 -29.20 7.09 -15.10
N GLN A 151 -29.20 7.08 -16.42
CA GLN A 151 -30.41 7.07 -17.26
C GLN A 151 -30.80 5.67 -17.78
N SER A 152 -29.92 4.68 -17.68
CA SER A 152 -30.12 3.36 -18.33
C SER A 152 -30.46 2.21 -17.38
N GLY A 153 -30.36 2.41 -16.05
CA GLY A 153 -30.57 1.32 -15.08
C GLY A 153 -29.56 0.15 -15.19
N GLU A 154 -28.48 0.34 -15.93
CA GLU A 154 -27.46 -0.65 -16.18
C GLU A 154 -26.67 -0.97 -14.90
N ALA A 155 -26.41 -2.26 -14.63
CA ALA A 155 -25.57 -2.67 -13.51
C ALA A 155 -24.14 -2.14 -13.67
N VAL A 156 -23.59 -1.58 -12.60
CA VAL A 156 -22.22 -1.03 -12.57
C VAL A 156 -21.41 -1.65 -11.43
N LEU A 157 -20.11 -1.74 -11.65
CA LEU A 157 -19.15 -2.20 -10.65
C LEU A 157 -18.19 -1.07 -10.31
N SER A 158 -17.89 -0.97 -9.03
CA SER A 158 -16.81 -0.13 -8.51
C SER A 158 -16.09 -0.88 -7.40
N LEU A 159 -14.82 -0.61 -7.21
CA LEU A 159 -14.04 -1.19 -6.13
C LEU A 159 -13.27 -0.06 -5.43
N THR A 160 -13.64 0.16 -4.18
CA THR A 160 -12.96 1.15 -3.34
C THR A 160 -11.60 0.61 -2.89
N ARG A 161 -10.69 1.52 -2.53
CA ARG A 161 -9.38 1.15 -1.98
C ARG A 161 -9.50 0.25 -0.74
N ARG A 162 -10.44 0.55 0.16
CA ARG A 162 -10.72 -0.26 1.35
C ARG A 162 -11.11 -1.69 0.98
N GLN A 163 -12.03 -1.85 0.02
CA GLN A 163 -12.45 -3.16 -0.47
C GLN A 163 -11.30 -3.92 -1.15
N MET A 164 -10.51 -3.23 -1.97
CA MET A 164 -9.31 -3.82 -2.59
C MET A 164 -8.34 -4.38 -1.53
N ARG A 165 -7.99 -3.57 -0.51
CA ARG A 165 -7.11 -4.01 0.58
C ARG A 165 -7.71 -5.18 1.37
N GLN A 166 -9.02 -5.15 1.65
CA GLN A 166 -9.71 -6.24 2.35
C GLN A 166 -9.65 -7.56 1.56
N ARG A 167 -9.83 -7.52 0.24
CA ARG A 167 -9.68 -8.70 -0.62
C ARG A 167 -8.27 -9.27 -0.56
N LEU A 168 -7.25 -8.43 -0.75
CA LEU A 168 -5.84 -8.84 -0.69
C LEU A 168 -5.46 -9.44 0.66
N LEU A 169 -5.90 -8.83 1.78
CA LEU A 169 -5.68 -9.35 3.13
C LEU A 169 -6.36 -10.71 3.38
N LYS A 170 -7.43 -11.03 2.64
CA LYS A 170 -8.08 -12.35 2.66
C LYS A 170 -7.44 -13.35 1.68
N GLY A 171 -6.47 -12.92 0.86
CA GLY A 171 -5.88 -13.73 -0.19
C GLY A 171 -6.77 -13.89 -1.43
N GLU A 172 -7.84 -13.08 -1.54
CA GLU A 172 -8.72 -13.05 -2.70
C GLU A 172 -8.08 -12.26 -3.84
N SER A 173 -8.21 -12.75 -5.09
CA SER A 173 -7.76 -12.01 -6.27
C SER A 173 -8.61 -10.78 -6.54
N LEU A 174 -7.99 -9.80 -7.17
CA LEU A 174 -8.68 -8.60 -7.64
C LEU A 174 -9.38 -8.89 -8.98
N PRO A 175 -10.54 -8.27 -9.23
CA PRO A 175 -11.23 -8.45 -10.51
C PRO A 175 -10.37 -8.01 -11.70
N GLU A 176 -10.40 -8.76 -12.78
CA GLU A 176 -9.64 -8.42 -14.00
C GLU A 176 -10.00 -7.05 -14.57
N TRP A 177 -11.27 -6.64 -14.46
CA TRP A 177 -11.69 -5.31 -14.92
C TRP A 177 -11.05 -4.16 -14.10
N PHE A 178 -10.65 -4.43 -12.85
CA PHE A 178 -10.11 -3.41 -11.95
C PHE A 178 -8.62 -3.15 -12.22
N THR A 179 -7.80 -4.21 -12.28
CA THR A 179 -6.35 -4.06 -12.41
C THR A 179 -5.72 -5.14 -13.27
N TYR A 180 -4.43 -4.99 -13.54
CA TYR A 180 -3.63 -5.97 -14.27
C TYR A 180 -2.98 -6.97 -13.32
N PRO A 181 -2.78 -8.24 -13.72
CA PRO A 181 -2.18 -9.27 -12.86
C PRO A 181 -0.80 -8.89 -12.30
N ASP A 182 0.02 -8.19 -13.10
CA ASP A 182 1.35 -7.76 -12.66
C ASP A 182 1.28 -6.70 -11.54
N ILE A 183 0.31 -5.79 -11.63
CA ILE A 183 0.05 -4.78 -10.60
C ILE A 183 -0.57 -5.40 -9.37
N GLU A 184 -1.47 -6.36 -9.53
CA GLU A 184 -2.05 -7.14 -8.42
C GLU A 184 -0.96 -7.83 -7.62
N ARG A 185 0.04 -8.44 -8.29
CA ARG A 185 1.18 -9.09 -7.64
C ARG A 185 1.98 -8.12 -6.76
N GLU A 186 2.25 -6.91 -7.26
CA GLU A 186 2.93 -5.87 -6.47
C GLU A 186 2.08 -5.40 -5.28
N LEU A 187 0.76 -5.28 -5.44
CA LEU A 187 -0.16 -4.95 -4.36
C LEU A 187 -0.24 -6.05 -3.31
N ALA A 188 -0.31 -7.32 -3.73
CA ALA A 188 -0.35 -8.47 -2.83
C ALA A 188 0.95 -8.62 -2.01
N ALA A 189 2.10 -8.20 -2.55
CA ALA A 189 3.35 -8.15 -1.82
C ALA A 189 3.36 -7.07 -0.72
N VAL A 190 2.61 -5.97 -0.92
CA VAL A 190 2.47 -4.88 0.08
C VAL A 190 1.38 -5.17 1.09
N TYR A 191 0.29 -5.80 0.65
CA TYR A 191 -0.85 -6.19 1.48
C TYR A 191 -0.96 -7.72 1.53
N PRO A 192 0.00 -8.40 2.17
CA PRO A 192 0.00 -9.87 2.20
C PRO A 192 -1.24 -10.39 2.90
N SER A 193 -1.74 -11.53 2.46
CA SER A 193 -2.84 -12.22 3.14
C SER A 193 -2.48 -12.54 4.59
N ARG A 194 -3.49 -12.62 5.45
CA ARG A 194 -3.28 -12.92 6.88
C ARG A 194 -2.46 -14.18 7.11
N GLU A 195 -2.59 -15.15 6.24
CA GLU A 195 -1.83 -16.40 6.28
C GLU A 195 -0.33 -16.20 6.03
N LYS A 196 0.05 -15.11 5.35
CA LYS A 196 1.46 -14.76 5.06
C LYS A 196 2.05 -13.75 6.04
N ILE A 197 1.24 -13.18 6.93
CA ILE A 197 1.73 -12.25 7.96
C ILE A 197 2.40 -13.05 9.07
N GLY A 198 3.66 -12.74 9.38
CA GLY A 198 4.37 -13.33 10.50
C GLY A 198 3.70 -12.99 11.84
N PHE A 199 3.84 -13.87 12.82
CA PHE A 199 3.32 -13.65 14.17
C PHE A 199 4.25 -14.21 15.24
N THR A 200 4.07 -13.74 16.49
CA THR A 200 4.82 -14.21 17.64
C THR A 200 3.91 -14.96 18.59
N LEU A 201 4.32 -16.18 18.98
CA LEU A 201 3.78 -16.91 20.13
C LEU A 201 4.70 -16.67 21.32
N PHE A 202 4.19 -16.04 22.36
CA PHE A 202 4.97 -15.70 23.54
C PHE A 202 4.48 -16.50 24.75
N PHE A 203 5.28 -17.49 25.21
CA PHE A 203 5.00 -18.28 26.38
C PHE A 203 5.51 -17.58 27.64
N THR A 204 4.66 -17.41 28.64
CA THR A 204 5.02 -16.82 29.93
C THR A 204 4.87 -17.83 31.04
N GLY A 205 5.65 -17.67 32.11
CA GLY A 205 5.61 -18.54 33.29
C GLY A 205 6.99 -18.64 33.98
N LEU A 206 7.02 -19.17 35.17
CA LEU A 206 8.25 -19.39 35.96
C LEU A 206 9.08 -20.54 35.41
N SER A 207 10.30 -20.70 35.94
CA SER A 207 11.14 -21.85 35.62
C SER A 207 10.41 -23.17 36.00
N GLY A 208 10.56 -24.20 35.18
CA GLY A 208 9.89 -25.49 35.41
C GLY A 208 8.40 -25.55 35.04
N SER A 209 7.77 -24.47 34.56
CA SER A 209 6.33 -24.44 34.20
C SER A 209 5.98 -25.09 32.84
N GLY A 210 6.93 -25.77 32.19
CA GLY A 210 6.68 -26.46 30.91
C GLY A 210 6.75 -25.62 29.66
N LYS A 211 7.12 -24.32 29.72
CA LYS A 211 7.20 -23.41 28.57
C LYS A 211 8.02 -23.96 27.40
N SER A 212 9.26 -24.36 27.67
CA SER A 212 10.17 -24.85 26.62
C SER A 212 9.68 -26.17 26.02
N THR A 213 9.04 -27.03 26.81
CA THR A 213 8.45 -28.29 26.32
C THR A 213 7.31 -27.97 25.34
N LEU A 214 6.35 -27.10 25.72
CA LEU A 214 5.24 -26.73 24.89
C LEU A 214 5.70 -25.95 23.64
N ALA A 215 6.65 -25.05 23.81
CA ALA A 215 7.23 -24.29 22.72
C ALA A 215 7.89 -25.20 21.66
N ARG A 216 8.63 -26.23 22.08
CA ARG A 216 9.23 -27.21 21.16
C ARG A 216 8.19 -28.07 20.46
N MET A 217 7.14 -28.49 21.14
CA MET A 217 6.04 -29.26 20.52
C MET A 217 5.35 -28.44 19.43
N ILE A 218 5.02 -27.20 19.72
CA ILE A 218 4.40 -26.30 18.73
C ILE A 218 5.38 -25.99 17.60
N HIS A 219 6.65 -25.76 17.89
CA HIS A 219 7.69 -25.55 16.89
C HIS A 219 7.75 -26.72 15.89
N SER A 220 7.85 -27.97 16.40
CA SER A 220 7.86 -29.17 15.56
C SER A 220 6.59 -29.26 14.70
N ARG A 221 5.42 -29.01 15.30
CA ARG A 221 4.14 -29.08 14.60
C ARG A 221 4.04 -28.05 13.47
N LEU A 222 4.47 -26.81 13.70
CA LEU A 222 4.45 -25.76 12.68
C LEU A 222 5.47 -26.01 11.56
N ILE A 223 6.60 -26.66 11.86
CA ILE A 223 7.56 -27.10 10.83
C ILE A 223 6.94 -28.21 9.97
N GLU A 224 6.27 -29.19 10.59
CA GLU A 224 5.59 -30.29 9.87
C GLU A 224 4.49 -29.77 8.93
N GLU A 225 3.71 -28.77 9.37
CA GLU A 225 2.69 -28.14 8.55
C GLU A 225 3.29 -27.33 7.38
N GLY A 226 4.51 -26.84 7.53
CA GLY A 226 5.22 -26.09 6.49
C GLY A 226 4.66 -24.71 6.24
N GLY A 227 5.03 -24.14 5.10
CA GLY A 227 4.49 -22.88 4.59
C GLY A 227 5.22 -21.60 5.04
N ARG A 228 5.89 -21.60 6.21
CA ARG A 228 6.63 -20.43 6.73
C ARG A 228 7.85 -20.83 7.56
N PRO A 229 8.90 -19.99 7.57
CA PRO A 229 10.01 -20.17 8.52
C PRO A 229 9.51 -20.03 9.96
N VAL A 230 9.90 -20.98 10.82
CA VAL A 230 9.59 -20.97 12.25
C VAL A 230 10.89 -20.91 13.04
N THR A 231 10.98 -19.95 13.97
CA THR A 231 12.16 -19.78 14.83
C THR A 231 11.77 -19.90 16.29
N LEU A 232 12.45 -20.80 17.00
CA LEU A 232 12.30 -20.97 18.45
C LEU A 232 13.34 -20.11 19.19
N LEU A 233 12.86 -19.13 19.94
CA LEU A 233 13.64 -18.27 20.84
C LEU A 233 13.48 -18.76 22.28
N ASP A 234 14.09 -19.92 22.59
CA ASP A 234 14.14 -20.48 23.94
C ASP A 234 15.03 -19.60 24.83
N GLY A 235 14.61 -19.37 26.08
CA GLY A 235 15.29 -18.48 27.00
C GLY A 235 16.74 -18.83 27.26
N ASP A 236 17.08 -20.12 27.35
CA ASP A 236 18.43 -20.59 27.59
C ASP A 236 19.32 -20.42 26.35
N VAL A 237 18.79 -20.75 25.16
CA VAL A 237 19.51 -20.57 23.89
C VAL A 237 19.78 -19.11 23.61
N VAL A 238 18.80 -18.24 23.86
CA VAL A 238 18.97 -16.78 23.68
C VAL A 238 19.98 -16.22 24.67
N ARG A 239 19.99 -16.69 25.93
CA ARG A 239 21.00 -16.27 26.91
C ARG A 239 22.39 -16.62 26.45
N LEU A 240 22.59 -17.84 25.97
CA LEU A 240 23.90 -18.30 25.54
C LEU A 240 24.44 -17.46 24.35
N ASN A 241 23.58 -17.08 23.39
CA ASN A 241 24.03 -16.49 22.15
C ASN A 241 23.88 -14.95 22.07
N LEU A 242 22.88 -14.40 22.73
CA LEU A 242 22.56 -12.94 22.62
C LEU A 242 22.67 -12.20 23.96
N SER A 243 22.76 -12.90 25.09
CA SER A 243 22.66 -12.29 26.41
C SER A 243 23.55 -13.02 27.43
N SER A 244 24.69 -13.57 27.00
CA SER A 244 25.61 -14.33 27.84
C SER A 244 26.21 -13.49 28.97
N GLU A 245 26.35 -12.19 28.78
CA GLU A 245 26.85 -11.23 29.77
C GLU A 245 25.81 -10.86 30.84
N LEU A 246 24.51 -11.17 30.62
CA LEU A 246 23.43 -10.76 31.51
C LEU A 246 23.25 -11.73 32.69
N GLY A 247 23.20 -11.20 33.91
CA GLY A 247 22.80 -11.91 35.11
C GLY A 247 21.29 -12.06 35.26
N PHE A 248 20.83 -12.25 36.50
CA PHE A 248 19.42 -12.51 36.83
C PHE A 248 18.71 -11.35 37.55
N SER A 249 19.34 -10.16 37.62
CA SER A 249 18.69 -8.95 38.17
C SER A 249 17.43 -8.59 37.36
N LYS A 250 16.60 -7.75 37.93
CA LYS A 250 15.39 -7.26 37.26
C LYS A 250 15.74 -6.55 35.95
N GLU A 251 16.75 -5.71 35.97
CA GLU A 251 17.26 -4.93 34.85
C GLU A 251 17.74 -5.85 33.72
N HIS A 252 18.57 -6.86 34.07
CA HIS A 252 19.09 -7.82 33.12
C HIS A 252 17.98 -8.69 32.50
N ARG A 253 16.99 -9.10 33.30
CA ARG A 253 15.81 -9.82 32.77
C ARG A 253 15.03 -8.98 31.80
N ASN A 254 14.79 -7.71 32.12
CA ASN A 254 14.09 -6.78 31.24
C ASN A 254 14.85 -6.54 29.93
N LEU A 255 16.17 -6.37 30.01
CA LEU A 255 17.01 -6.20 28.82
C LEU A 255 16.98 -7.44 27.93
N ASN A 256 17.06 -8.64 28.51
CA ASN A 256 16.93 -9.89 27.76
C ASN A 256 15.60 -10.00 27.03
N ILE A 257 14.47 -9.63 27.66
CA ILE A 257 13.14 -9.63 27.02
C ILE A 257 13.10 -8.65 25.86
N ARG A 258 13.67 -7.44 26.02
CA ARG A 258 13.75 -6.45 24.92
C ARG A 258 14.51 -7.00 23.71
N ARG A 259 15.64 -7.66 23.92
CA ARG A 259 16.43 -8.30 22.85
C ARG A 259 15.62 -9.39 22.14
N ILE A 260 14.96 -10.27 22.89
CA ILE A 260 14.10 -11.31 22.34
C ILE A 260 12.95 -10.69 21.52
N SER A 261 12.31 -9.68 22.06
CA SER A 261 11.20 -8.98 21.37
C SER A 261 11.66 -8.32 20.08
N PHE A 262 12.86 -7.73 20.06
CA PHE A 262 13.44 -7.16 18.85
C PHE A 262 13.67 -8.25 17.78
N VAL A 263 14.32 -9.36 18.15
CA VAL A 263 14.55 -10.48 17.21
C VAL A 263 13.23 -11.08 16.71
N ALA A 264 12.25 -11.28 17.60
CA ALA A 264 10.93 -11.79 17.23
C ALA A 264 10.22 -10.85 16.24
N ASN A 265 10.31 -9.53 16.46
CA ASN A 265 9.76 -8.52 15.55
C ASN A 265 10.42 -8.58 14.17
N GLU A 266 11.73 -8.72 14.08
CA GLU A 266 12.42 -8.85 12.79
C GLU A 266 12.03 -10.14 12.04
N ILE A 267 11.86 -11.26 12.76
CA ILE A 267 11.35 -12.51 12.18
C ILE A 267 9.94 -12.32 11.61
N THR A 268 9.04 -11.71 12.40
CA THR A 268 7.64 -11.55 11.99
C THR A 268 7.45 -10.54 10.87
N LYS A 269 8.23 -9.46 10.83
CA LYS A 269 8.25 -8.52 9.70
C LYS A 269 8.59 -9.20 8.37
N ASN A 270 9.39 -10.25 8.40
CA ASN A 270 9.76 -11.03 7.23
C ASN A 270 8.83 -12.23 6.97
N GLY A 271 7.64 -12.25 7.58
CA GLY A 271 6.62 -13.28 7.37
C GLY A 271 6.85 -14.59 8.16
N GLY A 272 7.92 -14.68 8.97
CA GLY A 272 8.22 -15.84 9.80
C GLY A 272 7.36 -15.91 11.06
N ILE A 273 7.40 -17.06 11.72
CA ILE A 273 6.80 -17.32 13.04
C ILE A 273 7.89 -17.32 14.09
N ALA A 274 7.78 -16.47 15.13
CA ALA A 274 8.66 -16.46 16.28
C ALA A 274 7.96 -17.12 17.46
N ILE A 275 8.58 -18.14 18.04
CA ILE A 275 8.10 -18.79 19.27
C ILE A 275 9.06 -18.41 20.40
N CYS A 276 8.60 -17.59 21.34
CA CYS A 276 9.40 -17.08 22.45
C CYS A 276 9.02 -17.81 23.74
N ALA A 277 10.00 -18.38 24.43
CA ALA A 277 9.80 -19.09 25.71
C ALA A 277 10.72 -18.60 26.85
N PRO A 278 10.95 -17.27 27.02
CA PRO A 278 11.76 -16.76 28.11
C PRO A 278 10.97 -16.70 29.42
N ILE A 279 11.70 -16.52 30.54
CA ILE A 279 11.11 -16.15 31.83
C ILE A 279 10.87 -14.64 31.83
N ALA A 280 9.60 -14.20 31.70
CA ALA A 280 9.17 -12.80 31.72
C ALA A 280 8.27 -12.53 32.94
N PRO A 281 8.84 -12.39 34.15
CA PRO A 281 8.05 -12.39 35.40
C PRO A 281 7.29 -11.06 35.62
N TYR A 282 7.74 -9.99 35.01
CA TYR A 282 7.21 -8.64 35.26
C TYR A 282 6.15 -8.24 34.25
N THR A 283 4.98 -7.81 34.75
CA THR A 283 3.82 -7.42 33.91
C THR A 283 4.14 -6.26 32.97
N GLN A 284 4.96 -5.31 33.44
CA GLN A 284 5.35 -4.13 32.64
C GLN A 284 6.08 -4.50 31.34
N MET A 285 6.78 -5.63 31.31
CA MET A 285 7.52 -6.09 30.13
C MET A 285 6.71 -7.01 29.21
N ARG A 286 5.49 -7.35 29.62
CA ARG A 286 4.56 -8.18 28.82
C ARG A 286 3.48 -7.36 28.13
N ARG A 287 3.42 -6.08 28.41
CA ARG A 287 2.55 -5.07 27.76
C ARG A 287 3.34 -4.28 26.73
#